data_f29ca31be5559451a69f35c2568d115d
#
_entry.id   f29ca31be5559451a69f35c2568d115d
#
_cell.length_a   1.000
_cell.length_b   1.000
_cell.length_c   1.000
_cell.angle_alpha   90.00
_cell.angle_beta   90.00
_cell.angle_gamma   90.00
#
_symmetry.space_group_name_H-M   'P 1'
#
loop_
_entity.id
_entity.type
_entity.pdbx_description
1 polymer ?
#
loop_
_entity_poly.entity_id
_entity_poly.type
_entity_poly.pdbx_seq_one_letter_code
_entity_poly.pdbx_strand_id
1 'polypeptide(L)'
;MFTQLITALSYRVFLSIFLSMRINTLTNMADPQLTKLIQDLTAIRSFAQRYSKIIRDARDYVIDAGKTGRTKLSEAEKAEKTIFGMKVEAYLRYEFAWGKGPKLDFYFNCIEFDSKATVGKTWMVPPEAVGELCLLTLLDEKRSVYSAGVIRASLTALTKGKNQDKKRSVSAIGKQSIHWLIKDELY
;
A
#
# COMPACT_ATOMS: atom_id res chain seq x y z
N MET A 1 6.35 14.22 -43.36
CA MET A 1 5.48 13.10 -42.90
C MET A 1 5.86 12.54 -41.54
N PHE A 2 7.10 12.44 -41.13
CA PHE A 2 7.55 11.95 -39.82
C PHE A 2 7.26 12.89 -38.65
N THR A 3 7.25 14.20 -38.83
CA THR A 3 7.05 15.20 -37.75
C THR A 3 5.61 15.24 -37.25
N GLN A 4 4.62 14.94 -38.09
CA GLN A 4 3.21 14.91 -37.69
C GLN A 4 2.84 13.65 -36.89
N LEU A 5 3.55 12.54 -37.06
CA LEU A 5 3.33 11.31 -36.27
C LEU A 5 3.85 11.44 -34.83
N ILE A 6 4.98 12.14 -34.64
CA ILE A 6 5.57 12.33 -33.31
C ILE A 6 4.71 13.27 -32.46
N THR A 7 4.14 14.31 -33.04
CA THR A 7 3.21 15.22 -32.34
C THR A 7 1.89 14.54 -31.95
N ALA A 8 1.36 13.67 -32.80
CA ALA A 8 0.13 12.92 -32.50
C ALA A 8 0.33 11.87 -31.39
N LEU A 9 1.50 11.24 -31.33
CA LEU A 9 1.85 10.26 -30.30
C LEU A 9 2.05 10.93 -28.94
N SER A 10 2.77 12.07 -28.91
CA SER A 10 2.96 12.86 -27.68
C SER A 10 1.64 13.43 -27.15
N TYR A 11 0.74 13.85 -28.04
CA TYR A 11 -0.56 14.36 -27.66
C TYR A 11 -1.48 13.29 -27.06
N ARG A 12 -1.45 12.06 -27.59
CA ARG A 12 -2.19 10.91 -27.04
C ARG A 12 -1.67 10.47 -25.68
N VAL A 13 -0.36 10.47 -25.48
CA VAL A 13 0.27 10.16 -24.18
C VAL A 13 -0.07 11.27 -23.18
N PHE A 14 0.02 12.53 -23.56
CA PHE A 14 -0.33 13.67 -22.70
C PHE A 14 -1.82 13.65 -22.33
N LEU A 15 -2.70 13.36 -23.29
CA LEU A 15 -4.15 13.26 -23.05
C LEU A 15 -4.50 12.08 -22.14
N SER A 16 -3.82 10.96 -22.30
CA SER A 16 -3.98 9.78 -21.43
C SER A 16 -3.55 10.05 -19.99
N ILE A 17 -2.42 10.72 -19.80
CA ILE A 17 -1.92 11.12 -18.48
C ILE A 17 -2.88 12.15 -17.85
N PHE A 18 -3.32 13.13 -18.62
CA PHE A 18 -4.24 14.19 -18.14
C PHE A 18 -5.64 13.62 -17.81
N LEU A 19 -6.12 12.66 -18.60
CA LEU A 19 -7.39 11.97 -18.34
C LEU A 19 -7.28 11.08 -17.11
N SER A 20 -6.17 10.38 -16.96
CA SER A 20 -5.88 9.55 -15.76
C SER A 20 -5.78 10.41 -14.49
N MET A 21 -5.13 11.58 -14.57
CA MET A 21 -5.07 12.54 -13.46
C MET A 21 -6.47 13.11 -13.12
N ARG A 22 -7.29 13.46 -14.13
CA ARG A 22 -8.67 13.94 -13.90
C ARG A 22 -9.58 12.85 -13.33
N ILE A 23 -9.47 11.61 -13.80
CA ILE A 23 -10.26 10.49 -13.25
C ILE A 23 -9.87 10.24 -11.80
N ASN A 24 -8.58 10.24 -11.45
CA ASN A 24 -8.13 10.12 -10.06
C ASN A 24 -8.59 11.30 -9.19
N THR A 25 -8.62 12.53 -9.72
CA THR A 25 -9.11 13.70 -8.97
C THR A 25 -10.62 13.63 -8.75
N LEU A 26 -11.40 13.17 -9.72
CA LEU A 26 -12.86 13.04 -9.61
C LEU A 26 -13.27 11.88 -8.69
N THR A 27 -12.55 10.76 -8.70
CA THR A 27 -12.79 9.67 -7.75
C THR A 27 -12.41 10.03 -6.32
N ASN A 28 -11.36 10.83 -6.12
CA ASN A 28 -11.00 11.35 -4.80
C ASN A 28 -12.00 12.37 -4.24
N MET A 29 -12.67 13.17 -5.09
CA MET A 29 -13.75 14.07 -4.65
C MET A 29 -15.03 13.31 -4.23
N ALA A 30 -15.20 12.07 -4.69
CA ALA A 30 -16.34 11.22 -4.33
C ALA A 30 -16.17 10.48 -2.99
N ASP A 31 -14.96 10.44 -2.39
CA ASP A 31 -14.66 9.77 -1.11
C ASP A 31 -13.95 10.73 -0.14
N PRO A 32 -14.72 11.49 0.66
CA PRO A 32 -14.15 12.47 1.58
C PRO A 32 -13.23 11.86 2.65
N GLN A 33 -13.52 10.63 3.13
CA GLN A 33 -12.66 9.95 4.11
C GLN A 33 -11.31 9.56 3.52
N LEU A 34 -11.31 9.02 2.29
CA LEU A 34 -10.08 8.67 1.58
C LEU A 34 -9.23 9.93 1.35
N THR A 35 -9.86 11.01 0.86
CA THR A 35 -9.18 12.29 0.62
C THR A 35 -8.57 12.85 1.90
N LYS A 36 -9.34 12.84 3.00
CA LYS A 36 -8.85 13.31 4.29
C LYS A 36 -7.70 12.46 4.81
N LEU A 37 -7.79 11.14 4.75
CA LEU A 37 -6.72 10.25 5.20
C LEU A 37 -5.42 10.50 4.41
N ILE A 38 -5.51 10.65 3.09
CA ILE A 38 -4.36 10.97 2.24
C ILE A 38 -3.71 12.29 2.68
N GLN A 39 -4.50 13.34 2.88
CA GLN A 39 -4.01 14.64 3.34
C GLN A 39 -3.32 14.53 4.70
N ASP A 40 -3.96 13.87 5.66
CA ASP A 40 -3.42 13.69 7.01
C ASP A 40 -2.09 12.93 7.01
N LEU A 41 -1.99 11.83 6.24
CA LEU A 41 -0.76 11.04 6.14
C LEU A 41 0.37 11.80 5.43
N THR A 42 0.02 12.54 4.38
CA THR A 42 0.99 13.36 3.63
C THR A 42 1.54 14.52 4.46
N ALA A 43 0.75 15.05 5.40
CA ALA A 43 1.15 16.12 6.31
C ALA A 43 2.11 15.67 7.41
N ILE A 44 2.30 14.37 7.63
CA ILE A 44 3.23 13.85 8.64
C ILE A 44 4.67 14.16 8.22
N ARG A 45 5.39 14.88 9.10
CA ARG A 45 6.80 15.24 8.87
C ARG A 45 7.66 13.99 8.65
N SER A 46 8.45 14.00 7.59
CA SER A 46 9.40 12.92 7.24
C SER A 46 8.73 11.55 7.13
N PHE A 47 7.48 11.51 6.64
CA PHE A 47 6.69 10.27 6.56
C PHE A 47 7.43 9.15 5.82
N ALA A 48 7.97 9.42 4.63
CA ALA A 48 8.66 8.43 3.82
C ALA A 48 9.92 7.87 4.52
N GLN A 49 10.76 8.73 5.10
CA GLN A 49 11.99 8.31 5.79
C GLN A 49 11.69 7.46 7.04
N ARG A 50 10.68 7.86 7.82
CA ARG A 50 10.22 7.10 8.99
C ARG A 50 9.63 5.76 8.58
N TYR A 51 8.85 5.75 7.50
CA TYR A 51 8.28 4.53 6.93
C TYR A 51 9.36 3.57 6.41
N SER A 52 10.39 4.09 5.70
CA SER A 52 11.55 3.33 5.24
C SER A 52 12.25 2.58 6.38
N LYS A 53 12.47 3.28 7.51
CA LYS A 53 13.05 2.65 8.71
C LYS A 53 12.17 1.51 9.23
N ILE A 54 10.86 1.69 9.27
CA ILE A 54 9.90 0.64 9.69
C ILE A 54 10.01 -0.59 8.80
N ILE A 55 10.07 -0.40 7.48
CA ILE A 55 10.19 -1.50 6.53
C ILE A 55 11.49 -2.28 6.74
N ARG A 56 12.61 -1.57 6.92
CA ARG A 56 13.91 -2.18 7.21
C ARG A 56 13.87 -2.97 8.52
N ASP A 57 13.42 -2.34 9.60
CA ASP A 57 13.37 -2.96 10.93
C ASP A 57 12.46 -4.20 10.93
N ALA A 58 11.30 -4.14 10.24
CA ALA A 58 10.38 -5.28 10.12
C ALA A 58 10.98 -6.43 9.30
N ARG A 59 11.68 -6.10 8.20
CA ARG A 59 12.39 -7.06 7.37
C ARG A 59 13.52 -7.74 8.17
N ASP A 60 14.36 -6.96 8.81
CA ASP A 60 15.52 -7.45 9.54
C ASP A 60 15.10 -8.29 10.74
N TYR A 61 13.97 -7.96 11.37
CA TYR A 61 13.38 -8.81 12.42
C TYR A 61 13.02 -10.21 11.92
N VAL A 62 12.47 -10.33 10.71
CA VAL A 62 12.08 -11.64 10.15
C VAL A 62 13.30 -12.41 9.66
N ILE A 63 14.27 -11.74 9.08
CA ILE A 63 15.50 -12.37 8.59
C ILE A 63 16.32 -12.89 9.77
N ASP A 64 16.46 -12.11 10.85
CA ASP A 64 17.25 -12.43 12.05
C ASP A 64 18.63 -13.00 11.67
N ALA A 65 19.37 -12.26 10.85
CA ALA A 65 20.61 -12.71 10.22
C ALA A 65 21.64 -13.24 11.22
N GLY A 66 21.71 -12.63 12.42
CA GLY A 66 22.62 -13.02 13.48
C GLY A 66 22.40 -14.44 13.99
N LYS A 67 21.16 -14.95 13.95
CA LYS A 67 20.82 -16.31 14.39
C LYS A 67 20.68 -17.27 13.22
N THR A 68 20.15 -16.82 12.10
CA THR A 68 19.74 -17.68 10.97
C THR A 68 20.78 -17.75 9.86
N GLY A 69 21.69 -16.77 9.78
CA GLY A 69 22.60 -16.60 8.65
C GLY A 69 21.89 -16.15 7.35
N ARG A 70 20.58 -15.89 7.37
CA ARG A 70 19.81 -15.47 6.21
C ARG A 70 20.12 -14.03 5.84
N THR A 71 19.97 -13.70 4.56
CA THR A 71 20.16 -12.34 4.03
C THR A 71 18.92 -11.80 3.33
N LYS A 72 17.95 -12.67 3.04
CA LYS A 72 16.75 -12.33 2.26
C LYS A 72 15.48 -12.91 2.90
N LEU A 73 14.37 -12.18 2.80
CA LEU A 73 13.05 -12.68 3.20
C LEU A 73 12.61 -13.92 2.39
N SER A 74 13.09 -14.06 1.15
CA SER A 74 12.79 -15.24 0.33
C SER A 74 13.28 -16.54 0.97
N GLU A 75 14.30 -16.49 1.82
CA GLU A 75 14.88 -17.62 2.55
C GLU A 75 14.09 -18.01 3.80
N ALA A 76 13.20 -17.12 4.26
CA ALA A 76 12.33 -17.38 5.42
C ALA A 76 11.17 -18.31 5.05
N GLU A 77 10.68 -19.05 6.04
CA GLU A 77 9.51 -19.92 5.91
C GLU A 77 8.23 -19.10 5.66
N LYS A 78 7.21 -19.73 5.08
CA LYS A 78 5.93 -19.06 4.78
C LYS A 78 5.28 -18.43 6.03
N ALA A 79 5.35 -19.12 7.16
CA ALA A 79 4.82 -18.65 8.44
C ALA A 79 5.60 -17.41 8.93
N GLU A 80 6.93 -17.43 8.82
CA GLU A 80 7.80 -16.31 9.20
C GLU A 80 7.53 -15.07 8.35
N LYS A 81 7.29 -15.23 7.03
CA LYS A 81 6.92 -14.12 6.14
C LYS A 81 5.63 -13.41 6.58
N THR A 82 4.73 -14.10 7.27
CA THR A 82 3.52 -13.48 7.84
C THR A 82 3.87 -12.50 8.96
N ILE A 83 4.95 -12.76 9.70
CA ILE A 83 5.44 -11.88 10.77
C ILE A 83 5.85 -10.51 10.21
N PHE A 84 6.35 -10.43 8.98
CA PHE A 84 6.68 -9.14 8.36
C PHE A 84 5.49 -8.17 8.38
N GLY A 85 4.31 -8.63 7.94
CA GLY A 85 3.10 -7.80 7.96
C GLY A 85 2.69 -7.36 9.37
N MET A 86 2.76 -8.27 10.33
CA MET A 86 2.46 -7.98 11.74
C MET A 86 3.44 -6.95 12.34
N LYS A 87 4.73 -7.03 11.98
CA LYS A 87 5.74 -6.08 12.44
C LYS A 87 5.57 -4.71 11.79
N VAL A 88 5.29 -4.65 10.49
CA VAL A 88 4.96 -3.38 9.80
C VAL A 88 3.79 -2.69 10.51
N GLU A 89 2.68 -3.40 10.76
CA GLU A 89 1.53 -2.85 11.48
C GLU A 89 1.91 -2.34 12.87
N ALA A 90 2.58 -3.16 13.68
CA ALA A 90 2.97 -2.78 15.03
C ALA A 90 3.90 -1.55 15.03
N TYR A 91 4.91 -1.53 14.16
CA TYR A 91 5.88 -0.45 14.10
C TYR A 91 5.27 0.86 13.58
N LEU A 92 4.35 0.79 12.60
CA LEU A 92 3.58 1.96 12.15
C LEU A 92 2.78 2.57 13.30
N ARG A 93 2.12 1.74 14.10
CA ARG A 93 1.32 2.20 15.23
C ARG A 93 2.17 2.95 16.26
N TYR A 94 3.33 2.40 16.62
CA TYR A 94 4.22 3.03 17.59
C TYR A 94 4.90 4.28 17.02
N GLU A 95 5.43 4.21 15.81
CA GLU A 95 6.19 5.30 15.20
C GLU A 95 5.34 6.55 14.96
N PHE A 96 4.09 6.37 14.53
CA PHE A 96 3.18 7.48 14.24
C PHE A 96 2.19 7.76 15.37
N ALA A 97 2.29 7.05 16.50
CA ALA A 97 1.36 7.15 17.64
C ALA A 97 -0.12 6.99 17.23
N TRP A 98 -0.40 6.13 16.24
CA TRP A 98 -1.76 5.87 15.82
C TRP A 98 -2.49 4.98 16.84
N GLY A 99 -3.73 5.33 17.15
CA GLY A 99 -4.58 4.51 18.00
C GLY A 99 -4.96 3.19 17.33
N LYS A 100 -5.38 2.22 18.14
CA LYS A 100 -6.04 1.01 17.62
C LYS A 100 -7.50 1.35 17.33
N GLY A 101 -7.99 0.97 16.15
CA GLY A 101 -9.39 1.10 15.79
C GLY A 101 -10.27 0.09 16.54
N PRO A 102 -11.55 0.41 16.77
CA PRO A 102 -12.52 -0.55 17.32
C PRO A 102 -12.71 -1.79 16.44
N LYS A 103 -12.59 -1.65 15.12
CA LYS A 103 -12.80 -2.71 14.14
C LYS A 103 -11.54 -3.00 13.30
N LEU A 104 -10.78 -1.96 12.95
CA LEU A 104 -9.63 -2.04 12.07
C LEU A 104 -8.32 -1.81 12.83
N ASP A 105 -7.18 -1.93 12.13
CA ASP A 105 -5.86 -1.90 12.75
C ASP A 105 -5.50 -0.54 13.34
N PHE A 106 -5.91 0.57 12.68
CA PHE A 106 -5.51 1.92 13.04
C PHE A 106 -6.68 2.89 13.20
N TYR A 107 -6.49 3.86 14.08
CA TYR A 107 -7.35 5.04 14.23
C TYR A 107 -6.49 6.29 14.29
N PHE A 108 -6.72 7.23 13.36
CA PHE A 108 -5.98 8.47 13.24
C PHE A 108 -6.87 9.60 12.73
N ASN A 109 -6.87 10.75 13.40
CA ASN A 109 -7.66 11.94 13.04
C ASN A 109 -9.15 11.64 12.73
N CYS A 110 -9.78 10.84 13.60
CA CYS A 110 -11.17 10.41 13.46
C CYS A 110 -11.45 9.48 12.25
N ILE A 111 -10.42 8.88 11.68
CA ILE A 111 -10.54 7.90 10.60
C ILE A 111 -9.97 6.57 11.07
N GLU A 112 -10.76 5.51 10.86
CA GLU A 112 -10.34 4.13 11.06
C GLU A 112 -9.90 3.53 9.73
N PHE A 113 -8.79 2.80 9.71
CA PHE A 113 -8.28 2.15 8.50
C PHE A 113 -7.46 0.90 8.83
N ASP A 114 -7.45 -0.01 7.88
CA ASP A 114 -6.77 -1.30 7.97
C ASP A 114 -5.34 -1.22 7.42
N SER A 115 -4.45 -2.16 7.80
CA SER A 115 -3.08 -2.27 7.31
C SER A 115 -2.84 -3.60 6.63
N LYS A 116 -2.32 -3.57 5.42
CA LYS A 116 -1.93 -4.79 4.71
C LYS A 116 -0.56 -4.64 4.08
N ALA A 117 0.38 -5.46 4.54
CA ALA A 117 1.72 -5.52 3.96
C ALA A 117 1.89 -6.80 3.14
N THR A 118 2.63 -6.70 2.05
CA THR A 118 2.97 -7.84 1.19
C THR A 118 4.40 -7.75 0.66
N VAL A 119 5.02 -8.90 0.50
CA VAL A 119 6.27 -9.11 -0.26
C VAL A 119 5.99 -9.76 -1.62
N GLY A 120 4.71 -9.93 -1.94
CA GLY A 120 4.23 -10.60 -3.15
C GLY A 120 3.61 -9.63 -4.15
N LYS A 121 2.73 -10.16 -5.01
CA LYS A 121 2.14 -9.40 -6.12
C LYS A 121 0.85 -8.67 -5.77
N THR A 122 0.21 -9.01 -4.65
CA THR A 122 -1.10 -8.44 -4.26
C THR A 122 -1.32 -8.53 -2.75
N TRP A 123 -2.29 -7.81 -2.27
CA TRP A 123 -2.71 -7.79 -0.87
C TRP A 123 -3.98 -8.60 -0.69
N MET A 124 -4.08 -9.27 0.45
CA MET A 124 -5.25 -10.03 0.86
C MET A 124 -6.05 -9.21 1.88
N VAL A 125 -7.23 -8.78 1.49
CA VAL A 125 -8.15 -7.97 2.30
C VAL A 125 -9.15 -8.92 2.98
N PRO A 126 -9.23 -8.92 4.33
CA PRO A 126 -10.15 -9.77 5.06
C PRO A 126 -11.59 -9.21 5.00
N PRO A 127 -12.61 -10.03 5.36
CA PRO A 127 -14.02 -9.64 5.23
C PRO A 127 -14.37 -8.34 5.97
N GLU A 128 -13.80 -8.12 7.14
CA GLU A 128 -14.03 -6.94 8.00
C GLU A 128 -13.51 -5.65 7.40
N ALA A 129 -12.49 -5.72 6.52
CA ALA A 129 -11.91 -4.56 5.85
C ALA A 129 -12.51 -4.29 4.46
N VAL A 130 -13.47 -5.11 4.00
CA VAL A 130 -14.17 -4.87 2.73
C VAL A 130 -15.05 -3.64 2.85
N GLY A 131 -14.86 -2.67 1.94
CA GLY A 131 -15.53 -1.37 1.97
C GLY A 131 -14.80 -0.30 2.77
N GLU A 132 -13.79 -0.68 3.57
CA GLU A 132 -13.04 0.22 4.44
C GLU A 132 -11.79 0.79 3.75
N LEU A 133 -11.15 1.76 4.40
CA LEU A 133 -9.87 2.28 3.97
C LEU A 133 -8.75 1.31 4.36
N CYS A 134 -7.81 1.08 3.45
CA CYS A 134 -6.66 0.23 3.69
C CYS A 134 -5.37 0.95 3.31
N LEU A 135 -4.40 0.96 4.23
CA LEU A 135 -3.02 1.32 3.97
C LEU A 135 -2.29 0.08 3.45
N LEU A 136 -1.90 0.12 2.20
CA LEU A 136 -1.25 -0.99 1.51
C LEU A 136 0.26 -0.76 1.44
N THR A 137 1.03 -1.72 1.94
CA THR A 137 2.50 -1.71 1.88
C THR A 137 2.98 -2.82 0.95
N LEU A 138 3.87 -2.50 0.03
CA LEU A 138 4.55 -3.45 -0.84
C LEU A 138 6.05 -3.36 -0.61
N LEU A 139 6.70 -4.47 -0.31
CA LEU A 139 8.15 -4.60 -0.28
C LEU A 139 8.62 -5.40 -1.52
N ASP A 140 9.41 -4.77 -2.38
CA ASP A 140 10.13 -5.43 -3.46
C ASP A 140 11.60 -5.60 -3.02
N GLU A 141 11.89 -6.73 -2.40
CA GLU A 141 13.23 -7.02 -1.88
C GLU A 141 14.27 -7.13 -2.99
N LYS A 142 13.88 -7.57 -4.20
CA LYS A 142 14.82 -7.70 -5.32
C LYS A 142 15.35 -6.37 -5.80
N ARG A 143 14.51 -5.34 -5.74
CA ARG A 143 14.87 -3.96 -6.12
C ARG A 143 15.31 -3.12 -4.93
N SER A 144 15.24 -3.66 -3.71
CA SER A 144 15.48 -2.93 -2.46
C SER A 144 14.60 -1.68 -2.31
N VAL A 145 13.36 -1.77 -2.77
CA VAL A 145 12.40 -0.66 -2.70
C VAL A 145 11.12 -1.08 -2.01
N TYR A 146 10.41 -0.08 -1.51
CA TYR A 146 9.05 -0.27 -0.98
C TYR A 146 8.11 0.78 -1.55
N SER A 147 6.81 0.48 -1.48
CA SER A 147 5.75 1.41 -1.83
C SER A 147 4.66 1.36 -0.76
N ALA A 148 4.06 2.50 -0.47
CA ALA A 148 2.93 2.59 0.44
C ALA A 148 1.85 3.48 -0.16
N GLY A 149 0.58 3.05 -0.09
CA GLY A 149 -0.53 3.79 -0.65
C GLY A 149 -1.84 3.44 0.03
N VAL A 150 -2.85 4.26 -0.17
CA VAL A 150 -4.18 4.10 0.41
C VAL A 150 -5.20 3.75 -0.66
N ILE A 151 -6.13 2.86 -0.32
CA ILE A 151 -7.24 2.48 -1.18
C ILE A 151 -8.53 2.38 -0.35
N ARG A 152 -9.69 2.67 -0.97
CA ARG A 152 -10.96 2.15 -0.48
C ARG A 152 -11.10 0.71 -0.98
N ALA A 153 -11.13 -0.27 -0.07
CA ALA A 153 -11.23 -1.69 -0.41
C ALA A 153 -12.66 -2.08 -0.83
N SER A 154 -13.21 -1.34 -1.80
CA SER A 154 -14.55 -1.58 -2.34
C SER A 154 -14.64 -2.94 -3.07
N LEU A 155 -15.85 -3.47 -3.24
CA LEU A 155 -16.06 -4.72 -3.99
C LEU A 155 -15.57 -4.62 -5.45
N THR A 156 -15.56 -3.43 -6.04
CA THR A 156 -15.03 -3.19 -7.39
C THR A 156 -13.49 -3.21 -7.43
N ALA A 157 -12.85 -2.80 -6.34
CA ALA A 157 -11.39 -2.83 -6.20
C ALA A 157 -10.84 -4.22 -5.84
N LEU A 158 -11.71 -5.14 -5.42
CA LEU A 158 -11.33 -6.48 -4.98
C LEU A 158 -11.75 -7.55 -6.00
N THR A 159 -11.08 -8.71 -5.94
CA THR A 159 -11.46 -9.88 -6.75
C THR A 159 -12.81 -10.44 -6.31
N LYS A 160 -13.59 -11.03 -7.25
CA LYS A 160 -14.83 -11.73 -6.92
C LYS A 160 -14.58 -13.00 -6.11
N GLY A 161 -13.50 -13.72 -6.41
CA GLY A 161 -13.09 -14.92 -5.68
C GLY A 161 -12.56 -14.60 -4.28
N LYS A 162 -12.70 -15.59 -3.39
CA LYS A 162 -12.20 -15.57 -2.01
C LYS A 162 -11.27 -16.77 -1.79
N ASN A 163 -10.30 -16.63 -0.90
CA ASN A 163 -9.51 -17.76 -0.42
C ASN A 163 -10.28 -18.54 0.69
N GLN A 164 -9.65 -19.57 1.26
CA GLN A 164 -10.21 -20.36 2.36
C GLN A 164 -10.59 -19.51 3.58
N ASP A 165 -9.82 -18.45 3.88
CA ASP A 165 -10.10 -17.50 4.96
C ASP A 165 -11.11 -16.41 4.56
N LYS A 166 -11.84 -16.59 3.46
CA LYS A 166 -12.79 -15.62 2.91
C LYS A 166 -12.18 -14.27 2.50
N LYS A 167 -10.84 -14.15 2.48
CA LYS A 167 -10.12 -12.94 2.04
C LYS A 167 -10.20 -12.77 0.53
N ARG A 168 -10.20 -11.52 0.07
CA ARG A 168 -10.17 -11.14 -1.35
C ARG A 168 -8.85 -10.48 -1.70
N SER A 169 -8.35 -10.73 -2.89
CA SER A 169 -7.16 -10.01 -3.40
C SER A 169 -7.55 -8.63 -3.93
N VAL A 170 -6.64 -7.67 -3.83
CA VAL A 170 -6.75 -6.42 -4.60
C VAL A 170 -6.65 -6.77 -6.09
N SER A 171 -7.66 -6.41 -6.88
CA SER A 171 -7.77 -6.71 -8.30
C SER A 171 -6.85 -5.82 -9.16
N ALA A 172 -6.75 -6.10 -10.46
CA ALA A 172 -6.02 -5.22 -11.38
C ALA A 172 -6.63 -3.81 -11.41
N ILE A 173 -7.96 -3.69 -11.38
CA ILE A 173 -8.67 -2.41 -11.29
C ILE A 173 -8.37 -1.73 -9.94
N GLY A 174 -8.42 -2.49 -8.84
CA GLY A 174 -8.09 -1.98 -7.52
C GLY A 174 -6.66 -1.43 -7.44
N LYS A 175 -5.69 -2.08 -8.07
CA LYS A 175 -4.32 -1.58 -8.12
C LYS A 175 -4.18 -0.22 -8.82
N GLN A 176 -5.01 0.06 -9.81
CA GLN A 176 -5.07 1.36 -10.49
C GLN A 176 -5.72 2.45 -9.63
N SER A 177 -6.52 2.04 -8.64
CA SER A 177 -7.21 2.94 -7.70
C SER A 177 -6.40 3.23 -6.43
N ILE A 178 -5.19 2.66 -6.29
CA ILE A 178 -4.33 2.96 -5.14
C ILE A 178 -3.79 4.38 -5.28
N HIS A 179 -4.02 5.20 -4.24
CA HIS A 179 -3.34 6.47 -4.11
C HIS A 179 -1.99 6.25 -3.44
N TRP A 180 -0.92 6.30 -4.22
CA TRP A 180 0.43 6.10 -3.72
C TRP A 180 0.93 7.33 -2.98
N LEU A 181 1.25 7.17 -1.69
CA LEU A 181 1.93 8.15 -0.84
C LEU A 181 3.44 8.07 -1.01
N ILE A 182 3.94 6.86 -1.20
CA ILE A 182 5.34 6.50 -1.40
C ILE A 182 5.37 5.47 -2.52
N LYS A 183 6.26 5.63 -3.50
CA LYS A 183 6.36 4.69 -4.61
C LYS A 183 7.80 4.43 -4.99
N ASP A 184 8.19 3.15 -4.91
CA ASP A 184 9.51 2.66 -5.30
C ASP A 184 10.67 3.40 -4.60
N GLU A 185 10.49 3.76 -3.32
CA GLU A 185 11.52 4.36 -2.48
C GLU A 185 12.47 3.30 -1.90
N LEU A 186 13.74 3.63 -1.72
CA LEU A 186 14.72 2.77 -1.06
C LEU A 186 14.40 2.61 0.43
N TYR A 187 14.63 1.42 0.98
CA TYR A 187 14.48 1.15 2.42
C TYR A 187 15.80 0.80 3.09
#